data_5b9a9dfdd5b55ceb9ecd8c84e0000130
#
_entry.id   5b9a9dfdd5b55ceb9ecd8c84e0000130
#
_cell.length_a   1.000
_cell.length_b   1.000
_cell.length_c   1.000
_cell.angle_alpha   90.00
_cell.angle_beta   90.00
_cell.angle_gamma   90.00
#
_symmetry.space_group_name_H-M   'P 1'
#
loop_
_entity.id
_entity.type
_entity.pdbx_description
1 polymer ?
#
loop_
_entity_poly.entity_id
_entity_poly.type
_entity_poly.pdbx_seq_one_letter_code
_entity_poly.pdbx_strand_id
1 'polypeptide(L)'
;MGHSVEILVPAQRYVFAIENGHAEPQPASTSAEGFKIFKRLRSEGKVAGMVAFPNCCLIRAAEDYVVDPGIIMQGAPTSSSLSARGIEPHTIKKVILTHAHFDHVEALVEFPQREVLVHELEVEAPYTAFLQGVLDMVKIKKLSGDEGEIEPGLRWIRTPGHADGLISLLIDTDDGLVVIASDCVGPLPEYFDEMSLPEDFGPEREELLRQWQRIRELDPHMVVPGHNPPVVLD
;
A
#
# COMPACT_ATOMS: atom_id res chain seq x y z
N MET A 1 13.94 -19.29 -11.27
CA MET A 1 13.52 -19.10 -9.87
C MET A 1 12.21 -18.35 -9.95
N GLY A 2 11.20 -18.78 -9.20
CA GLY A 2 9.93 -18.05 -9.10
C GLY A 2 10.14 -16.67 -8.47
N HIS A 3 9.17 -15.77 -8.67
CA HIS A 3 9.19 -14.51 -7.95
C HIS A 3 8.93 -14.75 -6.46
N SER A 4 9.32 -13.79 -5.62
CA SER A 4 8.90 -13.77 -4.21
C SER A 4 8.55 -12.36 -3.78
N VAL A 5 7.71 -12.29 -2.75
CA VAL A 5 7.27 -11.02 -2.15
C VAL A 5 7.68 -10.99 -0.69
N GLU A 6 8.36 -9.93 -0.28
CA GLU A 6 8.76 -9.68 1.11
C GLU A 6 8.18 -8.35 1.58
N ILE A 7 7.69 -8.31 2.81
CA ILE A 7 7.37 -7.03 3.47
C ILE A 7 8.66 -6.41 3.99
N LEU A 8 9.08 -5.31 3.39
CA LEU A 8 10.26 -4.55 3.81
C LEU A 8 9.98 -3.75 5.09
N VAL A 9 8.90 -2.98 5.06
CA VAL A 9 8.44 -2.20 6.19
C VAL A 9 6.96 -2.55 6.39
N PRO A 10 6.59 -3.18 7.51
CA PRO A 10 5.21 -3.55 7.75
C PRO A 10 4.35 -2.34 8.02
N ALA A 11 3.09 -2.43 7.65
CA ALA A 11 2.06 -1.45 7.98
C ALA A 11 2.03 -1.18 9.49
N GLN A 12 1.93 0.09 9.86
CA GLN A 12 1.86 0.53 11.24
C GLN A 12 0.67 1.46 11.43
N ARG A 13 0.13 1.45 12.63
CA ARG A 13 -0.99 2.32 12.98
C ARG A 13 -0.88 2.78 14.41
N TYR A 14 -1.18 4.06 14.62
CA TYR A 14 -1.21 4.66 15.93
C TYR A 14 -2.49 5.48 16.10
N VAL A 15 -3.13 5.30 17.24
CA VAL A 15 -4.25 6.13 17.67
C VAL A 15 -3.72 7.06 18.77
N PHE A 16 -3.97 8.35 18.63
CA PHE A 16 -3.50 9.36 19.56
C PHE A 16 -4.66 9.89 20.38
N ALA A 17 -4.44 10.04 21.70
CA ALA A 17 -5.22 10.96 22.53
C ALA A 17 -4.39 12.21 22.76
N ILE A 18 -5.01 13.37 22.62
CA ILE A 18 -4.38 14.67 22.91
C ILE A 18 -4.95 15.18 24.22
N GLU A 19 -4.11 15.24 25.26
CA GLU A 19 -4.44 15.78 26.57
C GLU A 19 -3.40 16.82 26.97
N ASN A 20 -3.84 18.02 27.39
CA ASN A 20 -2.95 19.10 27.85
C ASN A 20 -1.80 19.44 26.87
N GLY A 21 -2.05 19.32 25.55
CA GLY A 21 -1.07 19.59 24.52
C GLY A 21 -0.06 18.48 24.26
N HIS A 22 -0.22 17.32 24.91
CA HIS A 22 0.60 16.13 24.68
C HIS A 22 -0.21 15.09 23.89
N ALA A 23 0.45 14.46 22.90
CA ALA A 23 -0.10 13.34 22.15
C ALA A 23 0.50 12.04 22.67
N GLU A 24 -0.35 11.13 23.15
CA GLU A 24 0.08 9.79 23.56
C GLU A 24 -0.32 8.77 22.50
N PRO A 25 0.66 8.19 21.76
CA PRO A 25 0.37 7.19 20.74
C PRO A 25 0.06 5.84 21.36
N GLN A 26 -1.00 5.20 20.89
CA GLN A 26 -1.35 3.81 21.18
C GLN A 26 -1.24 3.01 19.88
N PRO A 27 -0.30 2.04 19.79
CA PRO A 27 -0.20 1.22 18.60
C PRO A 27 -1.43 0.33 18.43
N ALA A 28 -1.80 0.07 17.19
CA ALA A 28 -2.86 -0.87 16.84
C ALA A 28 -2.37 -1.79 15.73
N SER A 29 -2.57 -3.10 15.89
CA SER A 29 -2.10 -4.11 14.94
C SER A 29 -2.96 -4.18 13.68
N THR A 30 -4.25 -3.80 13.78
CA THR A 30 -5.18 -3.81 12.66
C THR A 30 -6.01 -2.52 12.61
N SER A 31 -6.66 -2.27 11.47
CA SER A 31 -7.59 -1.17 11.33
C SER A 31 -8.76 -1.27 12.31
N ALA A 32 -9.31 -2.46 12.50
CA ALA A 32 -10.42 -2.70 13.42
C ALA A 32 -10.04 -2.36 14.88
N GLU A 33 -8.83 -2.76 15.30
CA GLU A 33 -8.32 -2.40 16.63
C GLU A 33 -8.16 -0.89 16.76
N GLY A 34 -7.55 -0.24 15.76
CA GLY A 34 -7.38 1.21 15.73
C GLY A 34 -8.72 1.95 15.84
N PHE A 35 -9.74 1.53 15.09
CA PHE A 35 -11.08 2.11 15.19
C PHE A 35 -11.74 1.88 16.55
N LYS A 36 -11.54 0.70 17.18
CA LYS A 36 -12.04 0.46 18.55
C LYS A 36 -11.40 1.41 19.56
N ILE A 37 -10.08 1.58 19.51
CA ILE A 37 -9.36 2.52 20.37
C ILE A 37 -9.85 3.94 20.12
N PHE A 38 -9.92 4.38 18.85
CA PHE A 38 -10.38 5.70 18.47
C PHE A 38 -11.79 6.02 18.98
N LYS A 39 -12.77 5.10 18.77
CA LYS A 39 -14.14 5.25 19.23
C LYS A 39 -14.20 5.33 20.76
N ARG A 40 -13.43 4.51 21.48
CA ARG A 40 -13.34 4.55 22.94
C ARG A 40 -12.86 5.94 23.42
N LEU A 41 -11.72 6.44 22.87
CA LEU A 41 -11.18 7.73 23.28
C LEU A 41 -12.17 8.87 23.01
N ARG A 42 -12.87 8.84 21.88
CA ARG A 42 -13.92 9.82 21.56
C ARG A 42 -15.10 9.75 22.54
N SER A 43 -15.53 8.54 22.92
CA SER A 43 -16.62 8.34 23.93
C SER A 43 -16.22 8.81 25.33
N GLU A 44 -14.93 8.81 25.66
CA GLU A 44 -14.36 9.38 26.87
C GLU A 44 -14.22 10.92 26.82
N GLY A 45 -14.67 11.56 25.72
CA GLY A 45 -14.59 13.02 25.52
C GLY A 45 -13.20 13.52 25.13
N LYS A 46 -12.27 12.62 24.79
CA LYS A 46 -10.90 13.00 24.39
C LYS A 46 -10.84 13.49 22.95
N VAL A 47 -9.94 14.42 22.67
CA VAL A 47 -9.53 14.74 21.29
C VAL A 47 -8.63 13.60 20.83
N ALA A 48 -9.05 12.87 19.81
CA ALA A 48 -8.32 11.73 19.29
C ALA A 48 -8.10 11.85 17.76
N GLY A 49 -6.97 11.36 17.31
CA GLY A 49 -6.60 11.18 15.91
C GLY A 49 -6.05 9.80 15.67
N MET A 50 -5.96 9.42 14.41
CA MET A 50 -5.34 8.17 13.97
C MET A 50 -4.44 8.44 12.78
N VAL A 51 -3.29 7.76 12.74
CA VAL A 51 -2.40 7.71 11.58
C VAL A 51 -2.12 6.26 11.23
N ALA A 52 -2.11 5.95 9.95
CA ALA A 52 -1.74 4.66 9.41
C ALA A 52 -0.61 4.83 8.40
N PHE A 53 0.30 3.87 8.37
CA PHE A 53 1.41 3.78 7.44
C PHE A 53 1.26 2.51 6.61
N PRO A 54 1.54 2.53 5.29
CA PRO A 54 1.33 1.38 4.42
C PRO A 54 2.40 0.31 4.58
N ASN A 55 2.14 -0.87 4.02
CA ASN A 55 3.16 -1.86 3.75
C ASN A 55 4.06 -1.37 2.61
N CYS A 56 5.37 -1.38 2.85
CA CYS A 56 6.35 -1.32 1.78
C CYS A 56 6.82 -2.73 1.44
N CYS A 57 6.74 -3.12 0.16
CA CYS A 57 7.08 -4.46 -0.28
C CYS A 57 8.33 -4.48 -1.16
N LEU A 58 9.01 -5.62 -1.17
CA LEU A 58 10.06 -5.98 -2.12
C LEU A 58 9.57 -7.15 -2.97
N ILE A 59 9.59 -7.00 -4.28
CA ILE A 59 9.40 -8.11 -5.22
C ILE A 59 10.77 -8.52 -5.73
N ARG A 60 11.12 -9.80 -5.48
CA ARG A 60 12.27 -10.45 -6.07
C ARG A 60 11.86 -11.05 -7.40
N ALA A 61 12.48 -10.58 -8.46
CA ALA A 61 12.18 -10.97 -9.83
C ALA A 61 13.48 -11.02 -10.66
N ALA A 62 13.40 -10.85 -11.99
CA ALA A 62 14.61 -10.69 -12.80
C ALA A 62 15.41 -9.44 -12.38
N GLU A 63 14.70 -8.37 -12.01
CA GLU A 63 15.22 -7.22 -11.27
C GLU A 63 14.37 -7.08 -9.99
N ASP A 64 14.97 -6.56 -8.92
CA ASP A 64 14.25 -6.29 -7.68
C ASP A 64 13.43 -4.99 -7.81
N TYR A 65 12.18 -5.02 -7.33
CA TYR A 65 11.28 -3.86 -7.29
C TYR A 65 10.92 -3.52 -5.85
N VAL A 66 10.98 -2.25 -5.51
CA VAL A 66 10.33 -1.73 -4.30
C VAL A 66 8.92 -1.27 -4.67
N VAL A 67 7.94 -1.68 -3.87
CA VAL A 67 6.54 -1.29 -4.06
C VAL A 67 6.12 -0.41 -2.89
N ASP A 68 5.55 0.75 -3.19
CA ASP A 68 5.05 1.73 -2.23
C ASP A 68 6.08 2.00 -1.12
N PRO A 69 7.13 2.79 -1.37
CA PRO A 69 8.20 3.01 -0.41
C PRO A 69 7.73 3.63 0.92
N GLY A 70 6.51 4.15 0.97
CA GLY A 70 5.92 4.67 2.19
C GLY A 70 6.32 6.10 2.51
N ILE A 71 6.48 6.38 3.81
CA ILE A 71 6.98 7.65 4.31
C ILE A 71 8.20 7.44 5.22
N ILE A 72 9.16 8.37 5.19
CA ILE A 72 10.42 8.28 5.95
C ILE A 72 10.15 8.14 7.46
N MET A 73 9.09 8.72 7.98
CA MET A 73 8.75 8.68 9.41
C MET A 73 8.13 7.37 9.88
N GLN A 74 7.96 6.37 9.02
CA GLN A 74 7.33 5.08 9.33
C GLN A 74 8.17 4.17 10.29
N GLY A 75 9.20 4.70 10.90
CA GLY A 75 10.01 4.01 11.91
C GLY A 75 11.34 3.45 11.39
N ALA A 76 11.41 3.01 10.14
CA ALA A 76 12.66 2.66 9.48
C ALA A 76 12.59 3.08 8.01
N PRO A 77 13.53 3.88 7.50
CA PRO A 77 13.63 4.16 6.07
C PRO A 77 13.67 2.87 5.25
N THR A 78 13.05 2.89 4.09
CA THR A 78 13.03 1.72 3.17
C THR A 78 14.43 1.29 2.79
N SER A 79 15.33 2.25 2.57
CA SER A 79 16.76 1.99 2.32
C SER A 79 17.44 1.25 3.46
N SER A 80 17.13 1.57 4.72
CA SER A 80 17.67 0.85 5.89
C SER A 80 17.13 -0.58 5.96
N SER A 81 15.87 -0.79 5.63
CA SER A 81 15.23 -2.11 5.60
C SER A 81 15.81 -3.00 4.49
N LEU A 82 16.16 -2.43 3.33
CA LEU A 82 16.91 -3.12 2.28
C LEU A 82 18.32 -3.51 2.75
N SER A 83 19.06 -2.56 3.32
CA SER A 83 20.42 -2.80 3.81
C SER A 83 20.48 -3.88 4.90
N ALA A 84 19.49 -3.94 5.78
CA ALA A 84 19.38 -4.99 6.80
C ALA A 84 19.20 -6.40 6.20
N ARG A 85 18.76 -6.49 4.92
CA ARG A 85 18.63 -7.73 4.14
C ARG A 85 19.82 -7.98 3.21
N GLY A 86 20.87 -7.18 3.33
CA GLY A 86 22.07 -7.27 2.48
C GLY A 86 21.86 -6.75 1.06
N ILE A 87 20.81 -5.93 0.84
CA ILE A 87 20.53 -5.31 -0.44
C ILE A 87 20.98 -3.86 -0.38
N GLU A 88 21.91 -3.51 -1.24
CA GLU A 88 22.34 -2.13 -1.35
C GLU A 88 21.23 -1.29 -2.04
N PRO A 89 20.69 -0.24 -1.40
CA PRO A 89 19.56 0.53 -1.95
C PRO A 89 19.79 1.06 -3.38
N HIS A 90 21.05 1.34 -3.72
CA HIS A 90 21.41 1.83 -5.05
C HIS A 90 21.27 0.75 -6.16
N THR A 91 21.15 -0.52 -5.80
CA THR A 91 20.91 -1.62 -6.76
C THR A 91 19.47 -1.70 -7.21
N ILE A 92 18.53 -1.19 -6.42
CA ILE A 92 17.14 -1.05 -6.83
C ILE A 92 17.06 -0.07 -8.00
N LYS A 93 16.56 -0.55 -9.15
CA LYS A 93 16.44 0.24 -10.38
C LYS A 93 15.05 0.77 -10.59
N LYS A 94 14.05 0.05 -10.10
CA LYS A 94 12.65 0.32 -10.36
C LYS A 94 11.85 0.34 -9.06
N VAL A 95 10.92 1.27 -8.99
CA VAL A 95 9.90 1.35 -7.95
C VAL A 95 8.53 1.24 -8.63
N ILE A 96 7.60 0.58 -7.98
CA ILE A 96 6.21 0.54 -8.43
C ILE A 96 5.38 1.28 -7.39
N LEU A 97 4.57 2.23 -7.83
CA LEU A 97 3.53 2.84 -6.99
C LEU A 97 2.20 2.21 -7.36
N THR A 98 1.51 1.68 -6.36
CA THR A 98 0.15 1.20 -6.54
C THR A 98 -0.80 2.37 -6.82
N HIS A 99 -0.60 3.47 -6.13
CA HIS A 99 -1.27 4.75 -6.33
C HIS A 99 -0.41 5.89 -5.74
N ALA A 100 -0.84 7.14 -5.90
CA ALA A 100 0.00 8.28 -5.58
C ALA A 100 -0.46 9.08 -4.33
N HIS A 101 -1.08 8.43 -3.34
CA HIS A 101 -1.31 9.08 -2.07
C HIS A 101 0.01 9.30 -1.32
N PHE A 102 0.05 10.35 -0.50
CA PHE A 102 1.25 10.84 0.17
C PHE A 102 2.01 9.76 0.94
N ASP A 103 1.28 8.94 1.68
CA ASP A 103 1.83 7.90 2.55
C ASP A 103 2.45 6.71 1.79
N HIS A 104 2.20 6.60 0.49
CA HIS A 104 2.84 5.61 -0.40
C HIS A 104 4.04 6.18 -1.15
N VAL A 105 4.13 7.51 -1.30
CA VAL A 105 5.02 8.19 -2.26
C VAL A 105 6.15 8.95 -1.61
N GLU A 106 5.99 9.48 -0.41
CA GLU A 106 6.91 10.46 0.18
C GLU A 106 8.36 9.93 0.25
N ALA A 107 8.53 8.65 0.59
CA ALA A 107 9.86 8.03 0.67
C ALA A 107 10.52 7.73 -0.69
N LEU A 108 9.92 8.10 -1.83
CA LEU A 108 10.61 8.11 -3.13
C LEU A 108 11.89 8.97 -3.13
N VAL A 109 12.01 9.90 -2.20
CA VAL A 109 13.25 10.69 -2.01
C VAL A 109 14.48 9.81 -1.72
N GLU A 110 14.28 8.57 -1.25
CA GLU A 110 15.34 7.59 -1.06
C GLU A 110 15.79 6.92 -2.38
N PHE A 111 15.02 7.09 -3.47
CA PHE A 111 15.23 6.45 -4.76
C PHE A 111 15.41 7.47 -5.92
N PRO A 112 16.29 8.48 -5.78
CA PRO A 112 16.44 9.51 -6.79
C PRO A 112 16.91 8.90 -8.12
N GLN A 113 16.39 9.45 -9.24
CA GLN A 113 16.71 9.03 -10.61
C GLN A 113 16.33 7.59 -10.97
N ARG A 114 15.53 6.90 -10.13
CA ARG A 114 15.00 5.56 -10.45
C ARG A 114 13.79 5.66 -11.38
N GLU A 115 13.56 4.59 -12.14
CA GLU A 115 12.32 4.43 -12.90
C GLU A 115 11.19 4.10 -11.94
N VAL A 116 10.10 4.87 -11.99
CA VAL A 116 8.91 4.67 -11.17
C VAL A 116 7.74 4.36 -12.08
N LEU A 117 7.23 3.12 -11.96
CA LEU A 117 6.04 2.66 -12.65
C LEU A 117 4.83 3.09 -11.84
N VAL A 118 3.90 3.80 -12.46
CA VAL A 118 2.68 4.28 -11.83
C VAL A 118 1.60 4.47 -12.90
N HIS A 119 0.34 4.24 -12.57
CA HIS A 119 -0.74 4.42 -13.51
C HIS A 119 -0.89 5.90 -13.92
N GLU A 120 -1.19 6.16 -15.20
CA GLU A 120 -1.28 7.53 -15.74
C GLU A 120 -2.29 8.41 -15.02
N LEU A 121 -3.42 7.85 -14.58
CA LEU A 121 -4.44 8.58 -13.82
C LEU A 121 -3.91 9.08 -12.46
N GLU A 122 -2.96 8.37 -11.86
CA GLU A 122 -2.35 8.79 -10.61
C GLU A 122 -1.40 9.98 -10.80
N VAL A 123 -0.68 10.03 -11.92
CA VAL A 123 0.23 11.15 -12.22
C VAL A 123 -0.56 12.44 -12.44
N GLU A 124 -1.77 12.33 -12.98
CA GLU A 124 -2.64 13.46 -13.34
C GLU A 124 -3.64 13.82 -12.22
N ALA A 125 -3.66 13.06 -11.13
CA ALA A 125 -4.59 13.26 -10.03
C ALA A 125 -4.32 14.60 -9.30
N PRO A 126 -5.35 15.37 -8.94
CA PRO A 126 -5.16 16.68 -8.27
C PRO A 126 -4.39 16.61 -6.97
N TYR A 127 -4.47 15.52 -6.23
CA TYR A 127 -3.77 15.33 -4.95
C TYR A 127 -2.26 15.14 -5.11
N THR A 128 -1.74 14.92 -6.33
CA THR A 128 -0.29 14.82 -6.58
C THR A 128 0.39 16.18 -6.70
N ALA A 129 -0.37 17.25 -6.81
CA ALA A 129 0.20 18.60 -6.99
C ALA A 129 1.20 18.99 -5.88
N PHE A 130 0.97 18.59 -4.63
CA PHE A 130 1.90 18.87 -3.53
C PHE A 130 3.08 17.88 -3.47
N LEU A 131 3.04 16.79 -4.21
CA LEU A 131 4.12 15.79 -4.33
C LEU A 131 5.08 16.08 -5.49
N GLN A 132 4.83 17.14 -6.27
CA GLN A 132 5.59 17.43 -7.48
C GLN A 132 7.10 17.43 -7.24
N GLY A 133 7.56 18.01 -6.11
CA GLY A 133 8.99 18.03 -5.76
C GLY A 133 9.60 16.65 -5.56
N VAL A 134 8.84 15.67 -5.10
CA VAL A 134 9.26 14.27 -4.97
C VAL A 134 9.24 13.58 -6.35
N LEU A 135 8.17 13.78 -7.12
CA LEU A 135 8.00 13.18 -8.42
C LEU A 135 9.05 13.69 -9.44
N ASP A 136 9.49 14.93 -9.32
CA ASP A 136 10.55 15.51 -10.17
C ASP A 136 11.94 14.86 -9.90
N MET A 137 12.12 14.17 -8.80
CA MET A 137 13.39 13.49 -8.47
C MET A 137 13.54 12.13 -9.18
N VAL A 138 12.49 11.58 -9.74
CA VAL A 138 12.43 10.22 -10.32
C VAL A 138 12.06 10.24 -11.80
N LYS A 139 12.14 9.09 -12.46
CA LYS A 139 11.77 8.93 -13.87
C LYS A 139 10.44 8.22 -13.97
N ILE A 140 9.37 8.96 -14.17
CA ILE A 140 8.02 8.37 -14.26
C ILE A 140 7.87 7.58 -15.56
N LYS A 141 7.45 6.33 -15.43
CA LYS A 141 6.97 5.47 -16.51
C LYS A 141 5.48 5.19 -16.27
N LYS A 142 4.66 5.79 -17.11
CA LYS A 142 3.20 5.64 -17.02
C LYS A 142 2.77 4.23 -17.45
N LEU A 143 1.94 3.61 -16.64
CA LEU A 143 1.15 2.44 -17.01
C LEU A 143 -0.21 2.95 -17.51
N SER A 144 -0.75 2.35 -18.55
CA SER A 144 -1.99 2.82 -19.20
C SER A 144 -2.93 1.66 -19.46
N GLY A 145 -4.23 1.92 -19.34
CA GLY A 145 -5.28 0.91 -19.54
C GLY A 145 -5.71 0.25 -18.24
N ASP A 146 -6.39 -0.90 -18.35
CA ASP A 146 -6.99 -1.58 -17.19
C ASP A 146 -6.15 -2.75 -16.67
N GLU A 147 -5.17 -3.21 -17.43
CA GLU A 147 -4.26 -4.30 -17.06
C GLU A 147 -3.01 -4.30 -17.94
N GLY A 148 -1.96 -4.98 -17.46
CA GLY A 148 -0.73 -5.14 -18.24
C GLY A 148 0.29 -6.05 -17.56
N GLU A 149 1.39 -6.28 -18.26
CA GLU A 149 2.53 -7.06 -17.78
C GLU A 149 3.76 -6.16 -17.65
N ILE A 150 4.45 -6.26 -16.53
CA ILE A 150 5.73 -5.56 -16.29
C ILE A 150 6.87 -6.44 -16.77
N GLU A 151 6.84 -7.72 -16.40
CA GLU A 151 7.71 -8.79 -16.89
C GLU A 151 6.99 -10.15 -16.71
N PRO A 152 7.44 -11.24 -17.33
CA PRO A 152 6.80 -12.55 -17.21
C PRO A 152 6.60 -12.97 -15.74
N GLY A 153 5.33 -13.17 -15.33
CA GLY A 153 4.95 -13.50 -13.95
C GLY A 153 4.78 -12.30 -13.01
N LEU A 154 4.98 -11.07 -13.48
CA LEU A 154 4.66 -9.85 -12.75
C LEU A 154 3.72 -8.98 -13.59
N ARG A 155 2.45 -8.99 -13.25
CA ARG A 155 1.36 -8.31 -13.94
C ARG A 155 0.71 -7.29 -13.02
N TRP A 156 -0.13 -6.45 -13.57
CA TRP A 156 -0.95 -5.50 -12.82
C TRP A 156 -2.35 -5.42 -13.41
N ILE A 157 -3.30 -5.09 -12.56
CA ILE A 157 -4.68 -4.77 -12.93
C ILE A 157 -5.09 -3.48 -12.24
N ARG A 158 -5.85 -2.63 -12.91
CA ARG A 158 -6.43 -1.44 -12.29
C ARG A 158 -7.59 -1.88 -11.38
N THR A 159 -7.55 -1.43 -10.14
CA THR A 159 -8.52 -1.73 -9.08
C THR A 159 -9.02 -0.44 -8.44
N PRO A 160 -9.83 0.36 -9.17
CA PRO A 160 -10.28 1.67 -8.69
C PRO A 160 -11.24 1.54 -7.50
N GLY A 161 -11.54 2.69 -6.88
CA GLY A 161 -12.43 2.81 -5.73
C GLY A 161 -11.80 3.71 -4.68
N HIS A 162 -10.63 3.35 -4.15
CA HIS A 162 -9.86 4.20 -3.25
C HIS A 162 -9.16 5.35 -4.01
N ALA A 163 -8.61 5.07 -5.18
CA ALA A 163 -8.05 6.03 -6.13
C ALA A 163 -8.36 5.57 -7.56
N ASP A 164 -8.51 6.51 -8.50
CA ASP A 164 -8.95 6.19 -9.86
C ASP A 164 -7.92 5.34 -10.63
N GLY A 165 -6.63 5.60 -10.41
CA GLY A 165 -5.53 4.89 -11.05
C GLY A 165 -4.87 3.85 -10.15
N LEU A 166 -5.49 3.47 -9.02
CA LEU A 166 -4.95 2.44 -8.16
C LEU A 166 -4.83 1.12 -8.92
N ILE A 167 -3.66 0.49 -8.82
CA ILE A 167 -3.37 -0.82 -9.38
C ILE A 167 -3.11 -1.84 -8.30
N SER A 168 -3.52 -3.07 -8.53
CA SER A 168 -3.08 -4.25 -7.78
C SER A 168 -2.04 -5.02 -8.59
N LEU A 169 -0.98 -5.48 -7.94
CA LEU A 169 0.07 -6.27 -8.57
C LEU A 169 -0.23 -7.77 -8.40
N LEU A 170 -0.02 -8.52 -9.46
CA LEU A 170 -0.24 -9.96 -9.54
C LEU A 170 1.13 -10.62 -9.73
N ILE A 171 1.59 -11.36 -8.74
CA ILE A 171 2.93 -11.94 -8.71
C ILE A 171 2.81 -13.47 -8.66
N ASP A 172 3.26 -14.14 -9.70
CA ASP A 172 3.32 -15.61 -9.77
C ASP A 172 4.52 -16.10 -8.94
N THR A 173 4.29 -16.70 -7.79
CA THR A 173 5.32 -17.25 -6.89
C THR A 173 5.31 -18.77 -6.89
N ASP A 174 6.36 -19.38 -6.30
CA ASP A 174 6.42 -20.84 -6.18
C ASP A 174 5.29 -21.40 -5.27
N ASP A 175 4.75 -20.58 -4.35
CA ASP A 175 3.67 -20.94 -3.42
C ASP A 175 2.26 -20.61 -3.96
N GLY A 176 2.17 -19.97 -5.13
CA GLY A 176 0.92 -19.55 -5.76
C GLY A 176 0.89 -18.05 -6.06
N LEU A 177 -0.28 -17.56 -6.48
CA LEU A 177 -0.46 -16.15 -6.81
C LEU A 177 -0.45 -15.28 -5.55
N VAL A 178 0.41 -14.27 -5.52
CA VAL A 178 0.38 -13.21 -4.52
C VAL A 178 -0.19 -11.95 -5.15
N VAL A 179 -1.16 -11.32 -4.50
CA VAL A 179 -1.75 -10.04 -4.92
C VAL A 179 -1.38 -8.94 -3.94
N ILE A 180 -0.57 -7.97 -4.36
CA ILE A 180 -0.40 -6.73 -3.61
C ILE A 180 -1.56 -5.82 -4.01
N ALA A 181 -2.62 -5.84 -3.20
CA ALA A 181 -3.86 -5.12 -3.45
C ALA A 181 -3.83 -3.67 -2.93
N SER A 182 -2.85 -3.36 -2.09
CA SER A 182 -2.71 -2.03 -1.48
C SER A 182 -4.03 -1.53 -0.90
N ASP A 183 -4.40 -0.30 -1.12
CA ASP A 183 -5.59 0.35 -0.55
C ASP A 183 -6.91 -0.05 -1.22
N CYS A 184 -6.87 -0.88 -2.26
CA CYS A 184 -8.07 -1.59 -2.70
C CYS A 184 -8.62 -2.48 -1.55
N VAL A 185 -7.74 -3.10 -0.75
CA VAL A 185 -8.05 -3.90 0.45
C VAL A 185 -7.40 -3.27 1.68
N GLY A 186 -7.26 -1.94 1.69
CA GLY A 186 -6.44 -1.21 2.63
C GLY A 186 -6.96 -1.18 4.06
N PRO A 187 -8.09 -0.54 4.34
CA PRO A 187 -8.40 -0.16 5.71
C PRO A 187 -9.01 -1.29 6.56
N LEU A 188 -9.64 -2.29 5.99
CA LEU A 188 -10.48 -3.24 6.72
C LEU A 188 -10.40 -4.67 6.14
N PRO A 189 -9.23 -5.36 6.23
CA PRO A 189 -9.06 -6.67 5.61
C PRO A 189 -10.01 -7.74 6.13
N GLU A 190 -10.50 -7.64 7.37
CA GLU A 190 -11.50 -8.54 7.92
C GLU A 190 -12.82 -8.52 7.15
N TYR A 191 -13.16 -7.40 6.54
CA TYR A 191 -14.35 -7.32 5.68
C TYR A 191 -14.11 -7.93 4.29
N PHE A 192 -12.86 -8.03 3.86
CA PHE A 192 -12.52 -8.73 2.62
C PHE A 192 -12.84 -10.21 2.68
N ASP A 193 -12.61 -10.86 3.83
CA ASP A 193 -12.99 -12.26 4.03
C ASP A 193 -14.50 -12.47 3.98
N GLU A 194 -15.24 -11.55 4.58
CA GLU A 194 -16.71 -11.57 4.60
C GLU A 194 -17.33 -11.05 3.28
N MET A 195 -16.51 -10.50 2.37
CA MET A 195 -16.95 -9.82 1.15
C MET A 195 -18.02 -8.77 1.43
N SER A 196 -17.85 -8.04 2.52
CA SER A 196 -18.82 -7.04 2.95
C SER A 196 -18.14 -5.75 3.38
N LEU A 197 -18.82 -4.64 3.21
CA LEU A 197 -18.47 -3.33 3.76
C LEU A 197 -19.70 -2.71 4.39
N PRO A 198 -19.55 -1.92 5.47
CA PRO A 198 -20.68 -1.21 6.07
C PRO A 198 -21.49 -0.42 5.03
N GLU A 199 -22.81 -0.32 5.23
CA GLU A 199 -23.68 0.43 4.30
C GLU A 199 -23.32 1.92 4.23
N ASP A 200 -22.80 2.47 5.32
CA ASP A 200 -22.35 3.86 5.45
C ASP A 200 -20.86 4.07 5.14
N PHE A 201 -20.21 3.09 4.47
CA PHE A 201 -18.77 3.15 4.18
C PHE A 201 -18.36 4.34 3.31
N GLY A 202 -19.21 4.71 2.35
CA GLY A 202 -18.95 5.82 1.44
C GLY A 202 -19.36 5.50 -0.01
N PRO A 203 -19.21 6.47 -0.92
CA PRO A 203 -19.64 6.33 -2.31
C PRO A 203 -18.83 5.27 -3.08
N GLU A 204 -17.60 4.98 -2.66
CA GLU A 204 -16.71 3.99 -3.28
C GLU A 204 -17.04 2.53 -2.93
N ARG A 205 -17.97 2.30 -1.99
CA ARG A 205 -18.30 0.99 -1.43
C ARG A 205 -18.58 -0.07 -2.50
N GLU A 206 -19.45 0.22 -3.44
CA GLU A 206 -19.84 -0.74 -4.48
C GLU A 206 -18.68 -1.06 -5.42
N GLU A 207 -17.85 -0.07 -5.74
CA GLU A 207 -16.68 -0.25 -6.59
C GLU A 207 -15.65 -1.14 -5.90
N LEU A 208 -15.33 -0.87 -4.63
CA LEU A 208 -14.40 -1.69 -3.85
C LEU A 208 -14.88 -3.15 -3.76
N LEU A 209 -16.16 -3.40 -3.49
CA LEU A 209 -16.70 -4.76 -3.46
C LEU A 209 -16.57 -5.48 -4.80
N ARG A 210 -16.77 -4.77 -5.94
CA ARG A 210 -16.53 -5.34 -7.28
C ARG A 210 -15.05 -5.71 -7.47
N GLN A 211 -14.12 -4.85 -7.06
CA GLN A 211 -12.70 -5.13 -7.18
C GLN A 211 -12.26 -6.27 -6.25
N TRP A 212 -12.82 -6.36 -5.04
CA TRP A 212 -12.56 -7.48 -4.13
C TRP A 212 -13.05 -8.80 -4.73
N GLN A 213 -14.23 -8.82 -5.34
CA GLN A 213 -14.73 -10.00 -6.04
C GLN A 213 -13.77 -10.41 -7.17
N ARG A 214 -13.31 -9.43 -7.96
CA ARG A 214 -12.33 -9.66 -9.04
C ARG A 214 -11.03 -10.25 -8.51
N ILE A 215 -10.50 -9.73 -7.39
CA ILE A 215 -9.28 -10.25 -6.75
C ILE A 215 -9.50 -11.69 -6.26
N ARG A 216 -10.64 -11.98 -5.63
CA ARG A 216 -11.00 -13.33 -5.17
C ARG A 216 -11.11 -14.33 -6.31
N GLU A 217 -11.67 -13.95 -7.44
CA GLU A 217 -11.80 -14.79 -8.64
C GLU A 217 -10.45 -15.18 -9.28
N LEU A 218 -9.37 -14.46 -8.94
CA LEU A 218 -8.01 -14.83 -9.34
C LEU A 218 -7.43 -15.99 -8.51
N ASP A 219 -8.11 -16.42 -7.45
CA ASP A 219 -7.71 -17.48 -6.54
C ASP A 219 -6.28 -17.26 -5.96
N PRO A 220 -6.02 -16.11 -5.33
CA PRO A 220 -4.69 -15.82 -4.79
C PRO A 220 -4.41 -16.67 -3.53
N HIS A 221 -3.18 -17.16 -3.40
CA HIS A 221 -2.68 -17.73 -2.16
C HIS A 221 -2.57 -16.66 -1.04
N MET A 222 -2.16 -15.45 -1.40
CA MET A 222 -1.98 -14.37 -0.44
C MET A 222 -2.39 -13.02 -1.03
N VAL A 223 -3.03 -12.20 -0.21
CA VAL A 223 -3.33 -10.79 -0.51
C VAL A 223 -2.60 -9.90 0.48
N VAL A 224 -1.89 -8.89 -0.04
CA VAL A 224 -1.19 -7.87 0.76
C VAL A 224 -1.99 -6.57 0.69
N PRO A 225 -2.69 -6.20 1.78
CA PRO A 225 -3.39 -4.93 1.90
C PRO A 225 -2.41 -3.76 2.06
N GLY A 226 -2.88 -2.52 1.81
CA GLY A 226 -2.06 -1.33 2.05
C GLY A 226 -1.70 -1.16 3.53
N HIS A 227 -2.68 -1.19 4.41
CA HIS A 227 -2.51 -0.77 5.80
C HIS A 227 -2.75 -1.86 6.85
N ASN A 228 -2.65 -3.12 6.50
CA ASN A 228 -2.87 -4.23 7.41
C ASN A 228 -1.91 -5.39 7.11
N PRO A 229 -1.75 -6.35 8.02
CA PRO A 229 -0.96 -7.55 7.73
C PRO A 229 -1.48 -8.30 6.50
N PRO A 230 -0.60 -9.02 5.77
CA PRO A 230 -1.02 -9.90 4.68
C PRO A 230 -2.06 -10.93 5.12
N VAL A 231 -2.97 -11.26 4.21
CA VAL A 231 -4.01 -12.28 4.38
C VAL A 231 -3.66 -13.48 3.53
N VAL A 232 -3.42 -14.62 4.16
CA VAL A 232 -3.26 -15.91 3.46
C VAL A 232 -4.67 -16.49 3.28
N LEU A 233 -4.97 -16.90 2.06
CA LEU A 233 -6.25 -17.49 1.69
C LEU A 233 -6.05 -19.01 1.51
N ASP A 234 -6.97 -19.80 2.07
CA ASP A 234 -6.99 -21.27 2.00
C ASP A 234 -7.69 -21.75 0.72
#